data_bd14d38c0118968a61a8257768cb7990
#
_entry.id   bd14d38c0118968a61a8257768cb7990
#
_cell.length_a   1.000
_cell.length_b   1.000
_cell.length_c   1.000
_cell.angle_alpha   90.00
_cell.angle_beta   90.00
_cell.angle_gamma   90.00
#
_symmetry.space_group_name_H-M   'P 1'
#
loop_
_entity.id
_entity.type
_entity.pdbx_description
1 polymer ?
#
loop_
_entity_poly.entity_id
_entity_poly.type
_entity_poly.pdbx_seq_one_letter_code
_entity_poly.pdbx_strand_id
1 'polypeptide(L)'
;NDCIDSGWVSSAGNYVNKFEESIAKYTGAKHAIAMVNGTASIHLALKIAGVQSGHEVIAPTLTFIAPINAISYLGAVPVFMDSDPFFNLDIEKTIDFLKNKVEYKNGQNINKETGNIIKAIIPVHIFGTTINLIELVSICKDRGIAVIEDASESLGSFIGPNHTHSGT
;
A
#
# COMPACT_ATOMS: atom_id res chain seq x y z
N ASN A 1 19.81 20.21 -16.89
CA ASN A 1 21.14 20.84 -16.85
C ASN A 1 21.37 21.64 -15.55
N ASP A 2 20.38 22.37 -15.01
CA ASP A 2 20.56 23.26 -13.83
C ASP A 2 21.24 22.59 -12.62
N CYS A 3 20.95 21.32 -12.33
CA CYS A 3 21.60 20.59 -11.22
C CYS A 3 23.10 20.38 -11.48
N ILE A 4 23.46 20.13 -12.74
CA ILE A 4 24.87 19.95 -13.15
C ILE A 4 25.57 21.29 -13.12
N ASP A 5 24.96 22.31 -13.69
CA ASP A 5 25.53 23.66 -13.79
C ASP A 5 25.73 24.32 -12.41
N SER A 6 24.80 24.04 -11.47
CA SER A 6 24.92 24.51 -10.08
C SER A 6 25.78 23.61 -9.18
N GLY A 7 26.21 22.43 -9.67
CA GLY A 7 26.91 21.41 -8.87
C GLY A 7 26.04 20.74 -7.80
N TRP A 8 24.71 20.98 -7.81
CA TRP A 8 23.80 20.42 -6.82
C TRP A 8 23.15 19.13 -7.30
N VAL A 9 23.90 18.04 -7.21
CA VAL A 9 23.45 16.68 -7.52
C VAL A 9 23.32 15.90 -6.22
N SER A 10 22.15 16.00 -5.57
CA SER A 10 21.91 15.41 -4.25
C SER A 10 20.48 14.88 -4.13
N SER A 11 20.24 14.05 -3.12
CA SER A 11 18.91 13.58 -2.71
C SER A 11 18.07 14.66 -1.99
N ALA A 12 18.61 15.84 -1.75
CA ALA A 12 17.91 17.00 -1.21
C ALA A 12 18.11 18.20 -2.16
N GLY A 13 17.09 19.06 -2.28
CA GLY A 13 17.18 20.27 -3.11
C GLY A 13 15.86 20.69 -3.73
N ASN A 14 15.87 21.83 -4.43
CA ASN A 14 14.67 22.44 -5.00
C ASN A 14 13.86 21.52 -5.92
N TYR A 15 14.51 20.65 -6.68
CA TYR A 15 13.80 19.74 -7.59
C TYR A 15 13.07 18.62 -6.86
N VAL A 16 13.60 18.14 -5.72
CA VAL A 16 12.88 17.18 -4.86
C VAL A 16 11.62 17.82 -4.31
N ASN A 17 11.73 19.03 -3.74
CA ASN A 17 10.58 19.76 -3.20
C ASN A 17 9.52 20.05 -4.28
N LYS A 18 9.93 20.52 -5.47
CA LYS A 18 9.02 20.74 -6.60
C LYS A 18 8.34 19.45 -7.07
N PHE A 19 9.04 18.32 -7.04
CA PHE A 19 8.47 17.02 -7.39
C PHE A 19 7.39 16.64 -6.37
N GLU A 20 7.69 16.70 -5.07
CA GLU A 20 6.75 16.39 -3.99
C GLU A 20 5.51 17.29 -4.05
N GLU A 21 5.68 18.61 -4.20
CA GLU A 21 4.58 19.55 -4.36
C GLU A 21 3.72 19.25 -5.61
N SER A 22 4.37 18.90 -6.73
CA SER A 22 3.67 18.60 -7.98
C SER A 22 2.85 17.32 -7.87
N ILE A 23 3.39 16.27 -7.26
CA ILE A 23 2.68 15.02 -7.02
C ILE A 23 1.52 15.23 -6.05
N ALA A 24 1.74 15.89 -4.92
CA ALA A 24 0.67 16.19 -3.97
C ALA A 24 -0.48 16.98 -4.64
N LYS A 25 -0.15 17.98 -5.43
CA LYS A 25 -1.14 18.79 -6.18
C LYS A 25 -1.86 17.96 -7.24
N TYR A 26 -1.15 17.11 -7.97
CA TYR A 26 -1.72 16.32 -9.05
C TYR A 26 -2.68 15.26 -8.52
N THR A 27 -2.30 14.57 -7.45
CA THR A 27 -3.08 13.48 -6.87
C THR A 27 -4.16 13.95 -5.91
N GLY A 28 -4.06 15.18 -5.40
CA GLY A 28 -4.93 15.69 -4.33
C GLY A 28 -4.51 15.23 -2.94
N ALA A 29 -3.40 14.51 -2.80
CA ALA A 29 -2.87 14.08 -1.52
C ALA A 29 -2.41 15.28 -0.68
N LYS A 30 -2.58 15.19 0.63
CA LYS A 30 -2.15 16.25 1.55
C LYS A 30 -0.63 16.45 1.55
N HIS A 31 0.12 15.36 1.40
CA HIS A 31 1.57 15.35 1.38
C HIS A 31 2.07 14.30 0.38
N ALA A 32 3.22 14.57 -0.22
CA ALA A 32 3.99 13.60 -0.98
C ALA A 32 5.43 13.62 -0.49
N ILE A 33 6.07 12.46 -0.45
CA ILE A 33 7.46 12.31 -0.01
C ILE A 33 8.21 11.51 -1.07
N ALA A 34 9.25 12.11 -1.63
CA ALA A 34 10.09 11.46 -2.61
C ALA A 34 10.96 10.38 -1.97
N MET A 35 10.95 9.19 -2.56
CA MET A 35 11.73 8.04 -2.12
C MET A 35 12.58 7.52 -3.28
N VAL A 36 13.64 6.77 -2.96
CA VAL A 36 14.58 6.24 -3.96
C VAL A 36 13.92 5.26 -4.93
N ASN A 37 12.93 4.50 -4.47
CA ASN A 37 12.13 3.57 -5.26
C ASN A 37 10.87 3.12 -4.50
N GLY A 38 9.95 2.45 -5.20
CA GLY A 38 8.69 1.95 -4.62
C GLY A 38 8.88 0.91 -3.51
N THR A 39 9.85 0.03 -3.63
CA THR A 39 10.13 -0.97 -2.56
C THR A 39 10.48 -0.29 -1.23
N ALA A 40 11.33 0.74 -1.28
CA ALA A 40 11.68 1.52 -0.08
C ALA A 40 10.47 2.29 0.46
N SER A 41 9.61 2.80 -0.42
CA SER A 41 8.37 3.49 -0.04
C SER A 41 7.41 2.55 0.72
N ILE A 42 7.14 1.37 0.17
CA ILE A 42 6.26 0.36 0.79
C ILE A 42 6.86 -0.11 2.13
N HIS A 43 8.17 -0.39 2.16
CA HIS A 43 8.84 -0.79 3.39
C HIS A 43 8.70 0.26 4.49
N LEU A 44 8.93 1.54 4.16
CA LEU A 44 8.78 2.63 5.13
C LEU A 44 7.32 2.79 5.57
N ALA A 45 6.35 2.71 4.65
CA ALA A 45 4.93 2.81 4.96
C ALA A 45 4.49 1.69 5.91
N LEU A 46 4.90 0.44 5.66
CA LEU A 46 4.65 -0.69 6.56
C LEU A 46 5.24 -0.47 7.96
N LYS A 47 6.47 0.04 8.02
CA LYS A 47 7.14 0.36 9.29
C LYS A 47 6.40 1.45 10.07
N ILE A 48 5.96 2.52 9.40
CA ILE A 48 5.17 3.60 10.01
C ILE A 48 3.80 3.08 10.47
N ALA A 49 3.18 2.17 9.72
CA ALA A 49 1.94 1.49 10.10
C ALA A 49 2.10 0.56 11.31
N GLY A 50 3.32 0.37 11.82
CA GLY A 50 3.61 -0.44 12.99
C GLY A 50 3.71 -1.93 12.70
N VAL A 51 4.00 -2.33 11.47
CA VAL A 51 4.30 -3.72 11.13
C VAL A 51 5.63 -4.12 11.76
N GLN A 52 5.66 -5.28 12.41
CA GLN A 52 6.80 -5.82 13.13
C GLN A 52 7.04 -7.28 12.74
N SER A 53 8.18 -7.83 13.14
CA SER A 53 8.48 -9.24 12.96
C SER A 53 7.39 -10.13 13.60
N GLY A 54 6.94 -11.15 12.86
CA GLY A 54 5.86 -12.04 13.26
C GLY A 54 4.44 -11.51 12.98
N HIS A 55 4.27 -10.24 12.60
CA HIS A 55 2.98 -9.77 12.08
C HIS A 55 2.71 -10.33 10.70
N GLU A 56 1.44 -10.37 10.33
CA GLU A 56 0.99 -10.71 8.98
C GLU A 56 0.54 -9.48 8.21
N VAL A 57 0.81 -9.50 6.91
CA VAL A 57 0.37 -8.48 5.96
C VAL A 57 -0.31 -9.16 4.77
N ILE A 58 -1.55 -8.81 4.50
CA ILE A 58 -2.29 -9.31 3.34
C ILE A 58 -1.74 -8.66 2.07
N ALA A 59 -1.46 -9.49 1.05
CA ALA A 59 -0.97 -9.05 -0.25
C ALA A 59 -1.53 -9.95 -1.37
N PRO A 60 -1.64 -9.47 -2.62
CA PRO A 60 -2.08 -10.30 -3.74
C PRO A 60 -1.03 -11.36 -4.09
N THR A 61 -1.49 -12.52 -4.60
CA THR A 61 -0.60 -13.55 -5.18
C THR A 61 0.03 -13.10 -6.49
N LEU A 62 -0.67 -12.28 -7.26
CA LEU A 62 -0.19 -11.70 -8.52
C LEU A 62 0.24 -10.26 -8.27
N THR A 63 1.55 -10.04 -8.23
CA THR A 63 2.16 -8.72 -8.06
C THR A 63 3.64 -8.75 -8.45
N PHE A 64 4.23 -7.59 -8.66
CA PHE A 64 5.68 -7.46 -8.65
C PHE A 64 6.23 -7.88 -7.28
N ILE A 65 7.47 -8.34 -7.22
CA ILE A 65 8.05 -8.88 -5.96
C ILE A 65 8.26 -7.81 -4.87
N ALA A 66 8.22 -6.52 -5.23
CA ALA A 66 8.53 -5.41 -4.32
C ALA A 66 7.67 -5.36 -3.03
N PRO A 67 6.32 -5.47 -3.08
CA PRO A 67 5.49 -5.53 -1.88
C PRO A 67 5.86 -6.69 -0.96
N ILE A 68 6.11 -7.87 -1.54
CA ILE A 68 6.44 -9.08 -0.78
C ILE A 68 7.81 -8.96 -0.11
N ASN A 69 8.80 -8.43 -0.83
CA ASN A 69 10.11 -8.16 -0.25
C ASN A 69 10.03 -7.13 0.89
N ALA A 70 9.23 -6.08 0.72
CA ALA A 70 9.05 -5.05 1.77
C ALA A 70 8.46 -5.64 3.06
N ILE A 71 7.51 -6.59 2.95
CA ILE A 71 6.97 -7.33 4.10
C ILE A 71 8.09 -8.16 4.76
N SER A 72 8.81 -8.94 3.94
CA SER A 72 9.87 -9.83 4.42
C SER A 72 11.02 -9.10 5.09
N TYR A 73 11.39 -7.88 4.64
CA TYR A 73 12.44 -7.07 5.26
C TYR A 73 12.12 -6.63 6.69
N LEU A 74 10.83 -6.60 7.05
CA LEU A 74 10.40 -6.35 8.44
C LEU A 74 10.30 -7.63 9.29
N GLY A 75 10.61 -8.80 8.73
CA GLY A 75 10.40 -10.10 9.37
C GLY A 75 8.90 -10.43 9.53
N ALA A 76 8.04 -9.74 8.80
CA ALA A 76 6.62 -10.03 8.73
C ALA A 76 6.32 -11.13 7.69
N VAL A 77 5.14 -11.72 7.77
CA VAL A 77 4.71 -12.84 6.92
C VAL A 77 3.63 -12.39 5.95
N PRO A 78 3.79 -12.58 4.64
CA PRO A 78 2.71 -12.30 3.70
C PRO A 78 1.59 -13.32 3.81
N VAL A 79 0.34 -12.84 3.88
CA VAL A 79 -0.87 -13.64 3.71
C VAL A 79 -1.39 -13.39 2.31
N PHE A 80 -1.24 -14.39 1.45
CA PHE A 80 -1.58 -14.23 0.05
C PHE A 80 -3.09 -14.37 -0.19
N MET A 81 -3.66 -13.39 -0.89
CA MET A 81 -5.01 -13.42 -1.40
C MET A 81 -5.02 -13.61 -2.91
N ASP A 82 -6.05 -14.28 -3.38
CA ASP A 82 -6.27 -14.58 -4.80
C ASP A 82 -6.53 -13.30 -5.61
N SER A 83 -6.44 -13.41 -6.93
CA SER A 83 -6.72 -12.33 -7.85
C SER A 83 -8.13 -12.41 -8.40
N ASP A 84 -8.71 -11.23 -8.68
CA ASP A 84 -9.94 -11.08 -9.42
C ASP A 84 -9.72 -11.33 -10.95
N PRO A 85 -10.78 -11.34 -11.79
CA PRO A 85 -10.64 -11.49 -13.25
C PRO A 85 -9.85 -10.38 -13.94
N PHE A 86 -9.56 -9.26 -13.24
CA PHE A 86 -8.77 -8.14 -13.75
C PHE A 86 -7.34 -8.13 -13.21
N PHE A 87 -6.91 -9.24 -12.61
CA PHE A 87 -5.59 -9.47 -12.02
C PHE A 87 -5.29 -8.70 -10.74
N ASN A 88 -6.23 -7.96 -10.21
CA ASN A 88 -6.09 -7.24 -8.94
C ASN A 88 -6.41 -8.13 -7.74
N LEU A 89 -6.11 -7.64 -6.53
CA LEU A 89 -6.54 -8.29 -5.29
C LEU A 89 -8.06 -8.51 -5.30
N ASP A 90 -8.49 -9.75 -5.10
CA ASP A 90 -9.91 -10.10 -4.97
C ASP A 90 -10.47 -9.54 -3.67
N ILE A 91 -11.21 -8.44 -3.78
CA ILE A 91 -11.75 -7.71 -2.62
C ILE A 91 -12.80 -8.52 -1.89
N GLU A 92 -13.67 -9.24 -2.60
CA GLU A 92 -14.72 -10.04 -1.98
C GLU A 92 -14.12 -11.16 -1.13
N LYS A 93 -13.15 -11.92 -1.68
CA LYS A 93 -12.44 -12.96 -0.96
C LYS A 93 -11.63 -12.40 0.22
N THR A 94 -11.03 -11.22 0.05
CA THR A 94 -10.27 -10.56 1.12
C THR A 94 -11.18 -10.16 2.28
N ILE A 95 -12.35 -9.59 1.97
CA ILE A 95 -13.35 -9.24 2.98
C ILE A 95 -13.91 -10.49 3.68
N ASP A 96 -14.20 -11.55 2.90
CA ASP A 96 -14.65 -12.83 3.48
C ASP A 96 -13.61 -13.41 4.43
N PHE A 97 -12.33 -13.39 4.05
CA PHE A 97 -11.22 -13.80 4.91
C PHE A 97 -11.19 -12.99 6.21
N LEU A 98 -11.28 -11.66 6.13
CA LEU A 98 -11.29 -10.79 7.30
C LEU A 98 -12.50 -11.07 8.22
N LYS A 99 -13.67 -11.37 7.65
CA LYS A 99 -14.89 -11.65 8.42
C LYS A 99 -14.86 -13.03 9.08
N ASN A 100 -14.38 -14.04 8.38
CA ASN A 100 -14.54 -15.45 8.78
C ASN A 100 -13.28 -16.09 9.36
N LYS A 101 -12.09 -15.67 8.91
CA LYS A 101 -10.80 -16.25 9.30
C LYS A 101 -10.01 -15.39 10.28
N VAL A 102 -10.43 -14.15 10.51
CA VAL A 102 -9.74 -13.22 11.41
C VAL A 102 -10.64 -12.87 12.59
N GLU A 103 -10.17 -13.14 13.80
CA GLU A 103 -10.81 -12.71 15.04
C GLU A 103 -10.35 -11.31 15.43
N TYR A 104 -11.28 -10.38 15.64
CA TYR A 104 -10.99 -9.08 16.23
C TYR A 104 -11.16 -9.14 17.73
N LYS A 105 -10.07 -9.09 18.48
CA LYS A 105 -10.08 -9.24 19.94
C LYS A 105 -9.04 -8.31 20.59
N ASN A 106 -9.46 -7.57 21.59
CA ASN A 106 -8.59 -6.65 22.34
C ASN A 106 -7.84 -5.63 21.45
N GLY A 107 -8.50 -5.14 20.38
CA GLY A 107 -7.88 -4.20 19.44
C GLY A 107 -6.89 -4.84 18.44
N GLN A 108 -6.84 -6.16 18.36
CA GLN A 108 -5.96 -6.90 17.46
C GLN A 108 -6.76 -7.78 16.50
N ASN A 109 -6.25 -7.93 15.28
CA ASN A 109 -6.81 -8.80 14.25
C ASN A 109 -6.00 -10.09 14.19
N ILE A 110 -6.48 -11.12 14.83
CA ILE A 110 -5.76 -12.40 14.97
C ILE A 110 -6.22 -13.36 13.87
N ASN A 111 -5.30 -13.81 13.04
CA ASN A 111 -5.55 -14.88 12.10
C ASN A 111 -5.78 -16.18 12.87
N LYS A 112 -6.97 -16.78 12.74
CA LYS A 112 -7.38 -17.97 13.49
C LYS A 112 -6.56 -19.21 13.15
N GLU A 113 -5.92 -19.24 11.99
CA GLU A 113 -5.13 -20.38 11.53
C GLU A 113 -3.70 -20.34 12.08
N THR A 114 -3.09 -19.15 12.07
CA THR A 114 -1.68 -18.98 12.46
C THR A 114 -1.48 -18.47 13.88
N GLY A 115 -2.49 -17.78 14.43
CA GLY A 115 -2.40 -17.05 15.70
C GLY A 115 -1.70 -15.71 15.60
N ASN A 116 -1.22 -15.30 14.43
CA ASN A 116 -0.50 -14.05 14.23
C ASN A 116 -1.45 -12.87 14.03
N ILE A 117 -0.91 -11.66 14.23
CA ILE A 117 -1.65 -10.40 14.08
C ILE A 117 -1.56 -9.92 12.64
N ILE A 118 -2.71 -9.74 11.98
CA ILE A 118 -2.81 -9.04 10.70
C ILE A 118 -2.76 -7.53 10.96
N LYS A 119 -1.71 -6.88 10.46
CA LYS A 119 -1.44 -5.47 10.74
C LYS A 119 -1.72 -4.53 9.56
N ALA A 120 -1.54 -5.01 8.33
CA ALA A 120 -1.72 -4.21 7.13
C ALA A 120 -2.22 -5.04 5.94
N ILE A 121 -2.70 -4.35 4.92
CA ILE A 121 -3.07 -4.89 3.60
C ILE A 121 -2.38 -4.04 2.55
N ILE A 122 -1.82 -4.68 1.52
CA ILE A 122 -1.21 -4.01 0.37
C ILE A 122 -2.02 -4.37 -0.89
N PRO A 123 -3.06 -3.61 -1.26
CA PRO A 123 -3.64 -3.71 -2.59
C PRO A 123 -2.66 -3.14 -3.62
N VAL A 124 -2.56 -3.79 -4.78
CA VAL A 124 -1.68 -3.38 -5.88
C VAL A 124 -2.54 -3.14 -7.12
N HIS A 125 -2.43 -1.96 -7.71
CA HIS A 125 -3.17 -1.59 -8.93
C HIS A 125 -2.42 -2.07 -10.18
N ILE A 126 -2.58 -3.36 -10.49
CA ILE A 126 -1.85 -4.04 -11.57
C ILE A 126 -2.17 -3.40 -12.93
N PHE A 127 -1.14 -3.14 -13.72
CA PHE A 127 -1.22 -2.53 -15.06
C PHE A 127 -2.01 -1.22 -15.11
N GLY A 128 -2.08 -0.49 -13.98
CA GLY A 128 -2.85 0.73 -13.88
C GLY A 128 -4.37 0.54 -13.75
N THR A 129 -4.85 -0.70 -13.64
CA THR A 129 -6.24 -1.01 -13.37
C THR A 129 -6.55 -0.73 -11.91
N THR A 130 -7.46 0.21 -11.65
CA THR A 130 -7.79 0.62 -10.29
C THR A 130 -8.73 -0.35 -9.60
N ILE A 131 -8.49 -0.59 -8.32
CA ILE A 131 -9.35 -1.40 -7.45
C ILE A 131 -10.34 -0.49 -6.72
N ASN A 132 -11.61 -0.90 -6.63
CA ASN A 132 -12.55 -0.23 -5.73
C ASN A 132 -12.32 -0.69 -4.30
N LEU A 133 -11.66 0.14 -3.51
CA LEU A 133 -11.27 -0.17 -2.13
C LEU A 133 -12.25 0.34 -1.06
N ILE A 134 -13.35 1.00 -1.43
CA ILE A 134 -14.23 1.72 -0.49
C ILE A 134 -14.68 0.82 0.67
N GLU A 135 -15.21 -0.36 0.38
CA GLU A 135 -15.67 -1.28 1.42
C GLU A 135 -14.51 -1.84 2.24
N LEU A 136 -13.42 -2.24 1.58
CA LEU A 136 -12.24 -2.76 2.27
C LEU A 136 -11.63 -1.73 3.21
N VAL A 137 -11.47 -0.48 2.75
CA VAL A 137 -10.93 0.63 3.57
C VAL A 137 -11.82 0.89 4.78
N SER A 138 -13.16 0.86 4.62
CA SER A 138 -14.07 1.01 5.74
C SER A 138 -13.88 -0.08 6.79
N ILE A 139 -13.84 -1.34 6.39
CA ILE A 139 -13.62 -2.48 7.30
C ILE A 139 -12.25 -2.40 7.98
N CYS A 140 -11.21 -2.05 7.22
CA CYS A 140 -9.86 -1.92 7.75
C CYS A 140 -9.74 -0.81 8.78
N LYS A 141 -10.39 0.33 8.53
CA LYS A 141 -10.46 1.46 9.46
C LYS A 141 -11.09 1.07 10.79
N ASP A 142 -12.23 0.37 10.76
CA ASP A 142 -12.95 -0.07 11.97
C ASP A 142 -12.14 -1.07 12.80
N ARG A 143 -11.26 -1.82 12.14
CA ARG A 143 -10.40 -2.83 12.76
C ARG A 143 -8.98 -2.35 13.06
N GLY A 144 -8.61 -1.14 12.66
CA GLY A 144 -7.25 -0.62 12.84
C GLY A 144 -6.20 -1.38 12.01
N ILE A 145 -6.59 -1.90 10.83
CA ILE A 145 -5.69 -2.48 9.82
C ILE A 145 -5.26 -1.37 8.88
N ALA A 146 -3.96 -1.19 8.67
CA ALA A 146 -3.45 -0.21 7.72
C ALA A 146 -3.67 -0.68 6.28
N VAL A 147 -4.13 0.22 5.41
CA VAL A 147 -4.19 -0.01 3.96
C VAL A 147 -3.06 0.80 3.31
N ILE A 148 -2.20 0.13 2.56
CA ILE A 148 -1.05 0.72 1.87
C ILE A 148 -1.19 0.36 0.40
N GLU A 149 -1.63 1.32 -0.41
CA GLU A 149 -1.82 1.11 -1.84
C GLU A 149 -0.48 1.15 -2.58
N ASP A 150 -0.18 0.09 -3.34
CA ASP A 150 0.87 0.14 -4.35
C ASP A 150 0.29 0.65 -5.67
N ALA A 151 0.48 1.93 -5.91
CA ALA A 151 0.02 2.66 -7.08
C ALA A 151 1.14 2.91 -8.11
N SER A 152 2.20 2.10 -8.07
CA SER A 152 3.39 2.29 -8.91
C SER A 152 3.07 2.36 -10.42
N GLU A 153 2.03 1.67 -10.86
CA GLU A 153 1.61 1.61 -12.26
C GLU A 153 0.35 2.45 -12.55
N SER A 154 -0.25 3.09 -11.54
CA SER A 154 -1.59 3.69 -11.68
C SER A 154 -1.62 5.21 -11.52
N LEU A 155 -0.48 5.88 -11.63
CA LEU A 155 -0.46 7.34 -11.65
C LEU A 155 -1.28 7.88 -12.85
N GLY A 156 -2.30 8.68 -12.57
CA GLY A 156 -3.26 9.16 -13.57
C GLY A 156 -4.50 8.28 -13.74
N SER A 157 -4.61 7.19 -12.99
CA SER A 157 -5.82 6.37 -12.91
C SER A 157 -6.71 6.83 -11.74
N PHE A 158 -8.03 6.75 -11.92
CA PHE A 158 -9.00 7.26 -10.97
C PHE A 158 -10.01 6.19 -10.57
N ILE A 159 -10.51 6.28 -9.33
CA ILE A 159 -11.47 5.36 -8.75
C ILE A 159 -12.82 6.07 -8.59
N GLY A 160 -13.87 5.38 -9.03
CA GLY A 160 -15.26 5.77 -8.77
C GLY A 160 -15.72 7.08 -9.42
N PRO A 161 -16.98 7.49 -9.15
CA PRO A 161 -17.61 8.65 -9.79
C PRO A 161 -17.01 9.98 -9.37
N ASN A 162 -16.33 10.03 -8.24
CA ASN A 162 -15.70 11.23 -7.71
C ASN A 162 -14.29 11.48 -8.26
N HIS A 163 -13.81 10.65 -9.18
CA HIS A 163 -12.47 10.75 -9.74
C HIS A 163 -11.37 10.87 -8.65
N THR A 164 -11.46 10.06 -7.59
CA THR A 164 -10.39 9.96 -6.59
C THR A 164 -9.19 9.28 -7.24
N HIS A 165 -8.02 9.89 -7.13
CA HIS A 165 -6.81 9.31 -7.70
C HIS A 165 -6.44 8.03 -6.94
N SER A 166 -6.00 6.98 -7.64
CA SER A 166 -5.48 5.77 -7.02
C SER A 166 -4.24 6.08 -6.17
N GLY A 167 -4.13 5.46 -5.01
CA GLY A 167 -3.03 5.69 -4.09
C GLY A 167 -3.17 6.93 -3.20
N THR A 168 -4.42 7.48 -3.04
CA THR A 168 -4.66 8.67 -2.20
C THR A 168 -5.83 8.53 -1.25
#